data_b70dee9e41846c5a72360ebfc9173e92
#
_entry.id   b70dee9e41846c5a72360ebfc9173e92
#
_cell.length_a   1.000
_cell.length_b   1.000
_cell.length_c   1.000
_cell.angle_alpha   90.00
_cell.angle_beta   90.00
_cell.angle_gamma   90.00
#
_symmetry.space_group_name_H-M   'P 1'
#
loop_
_entity.id
_entity.type
_entity.pdbx_description
1 polymer ?
#
loop_
_entity_poly.entity_id
_entity_poly.type
_entity_poly.pdbx_seq_one_letter_code
_entity_poly.pdbx_strand_id
1 'polypeptide(L)'
;MSIKGKVLRELESHPCRMGELTRKLGNNKKVQAALRELRSQGIVQEKAGLYALKKEQKPEGEPCVLVKLAETFGFAKRDDGKGDIFVPGRSLKGAMPGDKILVKLFERPRVPGSMEGEVTAITEPENRLVGTLIQLPGGRLFLSPDRCPEVLIALRRGGAGGARVGDKVAAALTHRGERHSDHQAAVTLRFGSAESARQCARAILFSHEVDPVFPDDVQNEAAAIPTGIPESEQAHRLDLRSEPIFTIDSAETKDIDDAISIKATETGFELGVHIADVSYYVRPGTRLNEEAFARATSVYYASSVAPMLPKELSNGVCSLNEGEDRLAFSCLMQLDAQGRVQSYRFAKTLIRSRVKGVYKEINALLAGTAEECVAQRYREVSGEFAAMKQLYRKRVAQRKARSAMELETKEGKLILNDAGVCVGVECRERGVSECMIEEFMLLANECAAHLGRTEKLPFVYRVHEQPDPDKVNTLVQMLAACGIAAKFKKAVPTQRELGQILDEVRGTKLEMAVNTAVLRSMQKADYQPEPKGHFGLALEDYAHFTSPIRRYPDLSIHRIMSDWLAGVRGEELRRRYEKFAQDASRQSSERELNAMQTEREAEDCYKAEYMRAHLGESFEGRVSGVT
;
A
#
# COMPACT_ATOMS: atom_id res chain seq x y z
N MET A 1 22.47 -26.57 -41.87
CA MET A 1 21.53 -27.03 -40.87
C MET A 1 22.00 -28.38 -40.32
N SER A 2 22.09 -28.53 -38.99
CA SER A 2 22.51 -29.78 -38.35
C SER A 2 21.51 -30.92 -38.64
N ILE A 3 21.95 -32.17 -38.51
CA ILE A 3 21.06 -33.32 -38.73
C ILE A 3 19.88 -33.29 -37.73
N LYS A 4 20.08 -32.81 -36.51
CA LYS A 4 19.02 -32.60 -35.53
C LYS A 4 17.96 -31.61 -36.02
N GLY A 5 18.38 -30.47 -36.56
CA GLY A 5 17.46 -29.46 -37.09
C GLY A 5 16.65 -29.98 -38.28
N LYS A 6 17.25 -30.89 -39.11
CA LYS A 6 16.52 -31.52 -40.19
C LYS A 6 15.50 -32.56 -39.68
N VAL A 7 15.85 -33.33 -38.64
CA VAL A 7 14.93 -34.28 -37.98
C VAL A 7 13.76 -33.54 -37.34
N LEU A 8 13.99 -32.45 -36.63
CA LEU A 8 12.92 -31.65 -36.01
C LEU A 8 11.95 -31.13 -37.07
N ARG A 9 12.46 -30.55 -38.16
CA ARG A 9 11.63 -30.01 -39.25
C ARG A 9 10.74 -31.07 -39.95
N GLU A 10 11.25 -32.31 -40.11
CA GLU A 10 10.42 -33.40 -40.62
C GLU A 10 9.32 -33.81 -39.64
N LEU A 11 9.66 -33.85 -38.32
CA LEU A 11 8.71 -34.20 -37.27
C LEU A 11 7.69 -33.07 -36.97
N GLU A 12 7.97 -31.81 -37.34
CA GLU A 12 7.02 -30.69 -37.29
C GLU A 12 5.87 -30.91 -38.29
N SER A 13 6.15 -31.50 -39.44
CA SER A 13 5.14 -31.70 -40.48
C SER A 13 4.21 -32.89 -40.17
N HIS A 14 4.74 -34.01 -39.67
CA HIS A 14 3.98 -35.20 -39.29
C HIS A 14 4.86 -36.19 -38.50
N PRO A 15 4.25 -37.08 -37.68
CA PRO A 15 4.98 -38.19 -37.07
C PRO A 15 5.58 -39.12 -38.09
N CYS A 16 6.85 -39.52 -37.94
CA CYS A 16 7.59 -40.33 -38.90
C CYS A 16 8.14 -41.61 -38.28
N ARG A 17 8.24 -42.67 -39.09
CA ARG A 17 9.00 -43.87 -38.71
C ARG A 17 10.50 -43.67 -39.00
N MET A 18 11.34 -44.43 -38.28
CA MET A 18 12.80 -44.41 -38.49
C MET A 18 13.20 -44.58 -39.96
N GLY A 19 12.55 -45.49 -40.69
CA GLY A 19 12.81 -45.72 -42.09
C GLY A 19 12.49 -44.53 -43.01
N GLU A 20 11.46 -43.77 -42.70
CA GLU A 20 11.08 -42.53 -43.44
C GLU A 20 12.09 -41.43 -43.24
N LEU A 21 12.48 -41.19 -41.97
CA LEU A 21 13.50 -40.21 -41.62
C LEU A 21 14.84 -40.52 -42.26
N THR A 22 15.23 -41.79 -42.27
CA THR A 22 16.48 -42.25 -42.91
C THR A 22 16.43 -42.10 -44.42
N ARG A 23 15.29 -42.41 -45.08
CA ARG A 23 15.13 -42.23 -46.52
C ARG A 23 15.24 -40.77 -46.96
N LYS A 24 14.64 -39.87 -46.17
CA LYS A 24 14.67 -38.41 -46.48
C LYS A 24 15.98 -37.73 -46.13
N LEU A 25 16.58 -38.09 -45.00
CA LEU A 25 17.74 -37.37 -44.44
C LEU A 25 19.08 -38.05 -44.66
N GLY A 26 19.06 -39.29 -45.22
CA GLY A 26 20.27 -40.09 -45.40
C GLY A 26 20.87 -40.56 -44.08
N ASN A 27 22.02 -41.14 -44.08
CA ASN A 27 22.87 -41.55 -42.95
C ASN A 27 22.13 -42.01 -41.66
N ASN A 28 21.71 -43.28 -41.68
CA ASN A 28 20.94 -43.93 -40.60
C ASN A 28 21.58 -43.73 -39.19
N LYS A 29 22.91 -43.89 -39.07
CA LYS A 29 23.61 -43.74 -37.78
C LYS A 29 23.47 -42.33 -37.20
N LYS A 30 23.58 -41.28 -38.05
CA LYS A 30 23.44 -39.89 -37.59
C LYS A 30 22.00 -39.51 -37.24
N VAL A 31 21.02 -39.99 -37.98
CA VAL A 31 19.59 -39.81 -37.68
C VAL A 31 19.23 -40.49 -36.36
N GLN A 32 19.73 -41.72 -36.16
CA GLN A 32 19.50 -42.50 -34.94
C GLN A 32 20.11 -41.84 -33.72
N ALA A 33 21.33 -41.31 -33.84
CA ALA A 33 21.98 -40.57 -32.76
C ALA A 33 21.21 -39.27 -32.41
N ALA A 34 20.75 -38.54 -33.45
CA ALA A 34 19.95 -37.33 -33.26
C ALA A 34 18.62 -37.61 -32.55
N LEU A 35 17.91 -38.67 -32.94
CA LEU A 35 16.66 -39.09 -32.29
C LEU A 35 16.87 -39.53 -30.84
N ARG A 36 17.95 -40.28 -30.53
CA ARG A 36 18.28 -40.65 -29.15
C ARG A 36 18.53 -39.43 -28.29
N GLU A 37 19.28 -38.47 -28.81
CA GLU A 37 19.57 -37.25 -28.09
C GLU A 37 18.32 -36.36 -27.92
N LEU A 38 17.50 -36.17 -28.97
CA LEU A 38 16.22 -35.44 -28.89
C LEU A 38 15.22 -36.12 -27.95
N ARG A 39 15.26 -37.45 -27.89
CA ARG A 39 14.45 -38.22 -26.92
C ARG A 39 14.96 -38.07 -25.49
N SER A 40 16.28 -38.08 -25.24
CA SER A 40 16.86 -37.82 -23.92
C SER A 40 16.61 -36.39 -23.44
N GLN A 41 16.47 -35.46 -24.38
CA GLN A 41 16.09 -34.07 -24.12
C GLN A 41 14.56 -33.87 -23.95
N GLY A 42 13.77 -34.95 -24.11
CA GLY A 42 12.31 -34.89 -23.97
C GLY A 42 11.57 -34.16 -25.10
N ILE A 43 12.26 -33.81 -26.20
CA ILE A 43 11.70 -33.08 -27.35
C ILE A 43 10.92 -34.01 -28.28
N VAL A 44 11.37 -35.26 -28.41
CA VAL A 44 10.75 -36.28 -29.26
C VAL A 44 10.29 -37.47 -28.43
N GLN A 45 9.09 -37.97 -28.69
CA GLN A 45 8.55 -39.21 -28.13
C GLN A 45 8.48 -40.30 -29.19
N GLU A 46 8.63 -41.57 -28.76
CA GLU A 46 8.44 -42.73 -29.59
C GLU A 46 7.30 -43.57 -29.05
N LYS A 47 6.28 -43.82 -29.87
CA LYS A 47 5.20 -44.75 -29.56
C LYS A 47 5.03 -45.72 -30.74
N ALA A 48 5.14 -47.02 -30.49
CA ALA A 48 5.00 -48.06 -31.49
C ALA A 48 5.88 -47.88 -32.76
N GLY A 49 7.14 -47.43 -32.58
CA GLY A 49 8.10 -47.17 -33.66
C GLY A 49 7.85 -45.90 -34.47
N LEU A 50 6.91 -45.04 -34.03
CA LEU A 50 6.61 -43.75 -34.62
C LEU A 50 7.21 -42.64 -33.75
N TYR A 51 8.05 -41.83 -34.33
CA TYR A 51 8.65 -40.64 -33.69
C TYR A 51 7.79 -39.42 -33.98
N ALA A 52 7.45 -38.66 -32.92
CA ALA A 52 6.69 -37.43 -33.01
C ALA A 52 7.30 -36.38 -32.08
N LEU A 53 7.15 -35.11 -32.41
CA LEU A 53 7.43 -34.05 -31.45
C LEU A 53 6.51 -34.28 -30.25
N LYS A 54 7.08 -34.19 -29.07
CA LYS A 54 6.27 -34.14 -27.86
C LYS A 54 5.51 -32.79 -27.91
N LYS A 55 4.21 -32.84 -28.23
CA LYS A 55 3.38 -31.65 -28.14
C LYS A 55 3.54 -31.14 -26.71
N GLU A 56 4.11 -29.97 -26.55
CA GLU A 56 3.95 -29.22 -25.32
C GLU A 56 2.45 -29.03 -25.13
N GLN A 57 1.87 -29.83 -24.25
CA GLN A 57 0.53 -29.53 -23.77
C GLN A 57 0.66 -28.18 -23.12
N LYS A 58 0.01 -27.15 -23.66
CA LYS A 58 -0.12 -25.89 -22.94
C LYS A 58 -0.62 -26.24 -21.56
N PRO A 59 0.08 -25.84 -20.50
CA PRO A 59 -0.37 -26.15 -19.14
C PRO A 59 -1.79 -25.61 -18.97
N GLU A 60 -2.71 -26.52 -18.64
CA GLU A 60 -4.11 -26.18 -18.36
C GLU A 60 -4.26 -25.89 -16.88
N GLY A 61 -5.04 -24.91 -16.54
CA GLY A 61 -5.34 -24.57 -15.14
C GLY A 61 -5.81 -23.14 -14.99
N GLU A 62 -6.30 -22.82 -13.81
CA GLU A 62 -6.69 -21.47 -13.42
C GLU A 62 -5.46 -20.69 -12.97
N PRO A 63 -5.33 -19.43 -13.38
CA PRO A 63 -4.24 -18.57 -12.92
C PRO A 63 -4.41 -18.25 -11.44
N CYS A 64 -3.35 -18.48 -10.67
CA CYS A 64 -3.32 -18.30 -9.23
C CYS A 64 -1.95 -17.80 -8.77
N VAL A 65 -1.91 -17.25 -7.56
CA VAL A 65 -0.67 -16.96 -6.82
C VAL A 65 -0.60 -17.88 -5.61
N LEU A 66 0.52 -18.59 -5.40
CA LEU A 66 0.73 -19.35 -4.17
C LEU A 66 0.96 -18.38 -3.02
N VAL A 67 0.00 -18.29 -2.08
CA VAL A 67 0.06 -17.31 -0.99
C VAL A 67 0.55 -17.90 0.32
N LYS A 68 0.33 -19.18 0.55
CA LYS A 68 0.75 -19.88 1.77
C LYS A 68 1.35 -21.25 1.43
N LEU A 69 2.42 -21.59 2.11
CA LEU A 69 3.09 -22.87 2.02
C LEU A 69 3.39 -23.37 3.44
N ALA A 70 2.93 -24.56 3.74
CA ALA A 70 3.29 -25.33 4.92
C ALA A 70 4.07 -26.60 4.48
N GLU A 71 4.59 -27.36 5.42
CA GLU A 71 5.39 -28.55 5.13
C GLU A 71 4.68 -29.54 4.18
N THR A 72 3.35 -29.71 4.32
CA THR A 72 2.58 -30.75 3.65
C THR A 72 1.52 -30.24 2.69
N PHE A 73 1.29 -28.92 2.59
CA PHE A 73 0.27 -28.32 1.71
C PHE A 73 0.54 -26.84 1.44
N GLY A 74 -0.19 -26.28 0.49
CA GLY A 74 -0.22 -24.84 0.22
C GLY A 74 -1.62 -24.35 -0.13
N PHE A 75 -1.80 -23.02 -0.14
CA PHE A 75 -3.00 -22.35 -0.63
C PHE A 75 -2.64 -21.44 -1.80
N ALA A 76 -3.39 -21.60 -2.89
CA ALA A 76 -3.27 -20.79 -4.09
C ALA A 76 -4.48 -19.85 -4.19
N LYS A 77 -4.22 -18.55 -4.20
CA LYS A 77 -5.25 -17.52 -4.35
C LYS A 77 -5.55 -17.32 -5.83
N ARG A 78 -6.82 -17.34 -6.19
CA ARG A 78 -7.29 -17.11 -7.55
C ARG A 78 -7.33 -15.61 -7.88
N ASP A 79 -7.07 -15.27 -9.13
CA ASP A 79 -7.15 -13.88 -9.61
C ASP A 79 -8.60 -13.35 -9.62
N ASP A 80 -9.61 -14.24 -9.72
CA ASP A 80 -11.03 -13.86 -9.73
C ASP A 80 -11.65 -13.66 -8.34
N GLY A 81 -10.85 -13.85 -7.27
CA GLY A 81 -11.28 -13.63 -5.87
C GLY A 81 -12.30 -14.63 -5.30
N LYS A 82 -12.63 -15.72 -6.02
CA LYS A 82 -13.66 -16.71 -5.61
C LYS A 82 -13.18 -17.74 -4.58
N GLY A 83 -12.21 -17.40 -3.76
CA GLY A 83 -11.68 -18.23 -2.69
C GLY A 83 -10.33 -18.89 -3.06
N ASP A 84 -9.70 -19.47 -2.05
CA ASP A 84 -8.38 -20.07 -2.17
C ASP A 84 -8.49 -21.56 -2.53
N ILE A 85 -7.57 -22.05 -3.37
CA ILE A 85 -7.47 -23.47 -3.74
C ILE A 85 -6.47 -24.14 -2.81
N PHE A 86 -6.89 -25.21 -2.15
CA PHE A 86 -5.98 -26.08 -1.39
C PHE A 86 -5.15 -26.95 -2.34
N VAL A 87 -3.82 -26.92 -2.17
CA VAL A 87 -2.89 -27.71 -2.98
C VAL A 87 -2.11 -28.65 -2.05
N PRO A 88 -2.32 -29.98 -2.15
CA PRO A 88 -1.54 -30.96 -1.39
C PRO A 88 -0.04 -30.85 -1.69
N GLY A 89 0.83 -31.11 -0.72
CA GLY A 89 2.30 -30.95 -0.87
C GLY A 89 2.91 -31.67 -2.06
N ARG A 90 2.44 -32.91 -2.36
CA ARG A 90 2.86 -33.67 -3.55
C ARG A 90 2.45 -33.04 -4.88
N SER A 91 1.43 -32.16 -4.86
CA SER A 91 0.86 -31.50 -6.04
C SER A 91 1.36 -30.07 -6.22
N LEU A 92 2.23 -29.58 -5.32
CA LEU A 92 2.83 -28.23 -5.38
C LEU A 92 3.93 -28.12 -6.45
N LYS A 93 4.57 -29.23 -6.83
CA LYS A 93 5.66 -29.28 -7.83
C LYS A 93 6.77 -28.24 -7.59
N GLY A 94 7.12 -28.04 -6.32
CA GLY A 94 8.16 -27.09 -5.92
C GLY A 94 7.78 -25.61 -6.03
N ALA A 95 6.50 -25.29 -6.12
CA ALA A 95 6.03 -23.90 -6.10
C ALA A 95 6.28 -23.28 -4.72
N MET A 96 6.72 -22.01 -4.71
CA MET A 96 7.03 -21.22 -3.53
C MET A 96 6.02 -20.06 -3.35
N PRO A 97 5.84 -19.56 -2.12
CA PRO A 97 4.99 -18.38 -1.90
C PRO A 97 5.43 -17.18 -2.75
N GLY A 98 4.49 -16.60 -3.47
CA GLY A 98 4.72 -15.52 -4.44
C GLY A 98 4.79 -15.99 -5.89
N ASP A 99 4.97 -17.29 -6.16
CA ASP A 99 4.93 -17.80 -7.53
C ASP A 99 3.55 -17.60 -8.16
N LYS A 100 3.50 -17.09 -9.40
CA LYS A 100 2.30 -17.20 -10.23
C LYS A 100 2.28 -18.59 -10.86
N ILE A 101 1.18 -19.27 -10.69
CA ILE A 101 1.03 -20.69 -11.03
C ILE A 101 -0.27 -20.93 -11.79
N LEU A 102 -0.33 -22.03 -12.54
CA LEU A 102 -1.57 -22.58 -13.06
C LEU A 102 -1.97 -23.77 -12.20
N VAL A 103 -3.21 -23.77 -11.71
CA VAL A 103 -3.75 -24.84 -10.85
C VAL A 103 -4.91 -25.51 -11.56
N LYS A 104 -4.83 -26.83 -11.75
CA LYS A 104 -5.91 -27.65 -12.26
C LYS A 104 -6.70 -28.22 -11.10
N LEU A 105 -7.99 -27.91 -11.03
CA LEU A 105 -8.88 -28.40 -9.99
C LEU A 105 -9.09 -29.92 -10.12
N PHE A 106 -9.19 -30.61 -8.99
CA PHE A 106 -9.57 -32.01 -8.96
C PHE A 106 -11.08 -32.18 -9.17
N GLU A 107 -11.48 -33.11 -10.00
CA GLU A 107 -12.90 -33.44 -10.21
C GLU A 107 -13.57 -33.98 -8.93
N ARG A 108 -12.81 -34.57 -8.03
CA ARG A 108 -13.26 -35.12 -6.75
C ARG A 108 -12.32 -34.65 -5.64
N PRO A 109 -12.65 -33.54 -4.98
CA PRO A 109 -11.88 -33.09 -3.83
C PRO A 109 -12.05 -34.07 -2.65
N ARG A 110 -11.05 -34.11 -1.76
CA ARG A 110 -11.08 -34.96 -0.55
C ARG A 110 -12.15 -34.53 0.44
N VAL A 111 -12.35 -33.21 0.54
CA VAL A 111 -13.40 -32.62 1.38
C VAL A 111 -14.50 -32.12 0.45
N PRO A 112 -15.73 -32.67 0.55
CA PRO A 112 -16.85 -32.23 -0.26
C PRO A 112 -17.09 -30.73 -0.11
N GLY A 113 -17.15 -30.01 -1.25
CA GLY A 113 -17.37 -28.55 -1.27
C GLY A 113 -16.11 -27.69 -1.14
N SER A 114 -14.91 -28.30 -0.93
CA SER A 114 -13.65 -27.57 -0.97
C SER A 114 -13.10 -27.51 -2.41
N MET A 115 -12.33 -26.46 -2.70
CA MET A 115 -11.54 -26.36 -3.94
C MET A 115 -10.17 -26.96 -3.68
N GLU A 116 -9.87 -28.10 -4.32
CA GLU A 116 -8.57 -28.74 -4.28
C GLU A 116 -8.00 -28.88 -5.69
N GLY A 117 -6.68 -28.76 -5.85
CA GLY A 117 -6.05 -28.87 -7.16
C GLY A 117 -4.57 -29.23 -7.13
N GLU A 118 -3.99 -29.32 -8.31
CA GLU A 118 -2.55 -29.52 -8.53
C GLU A 118 -1.96 -28.39 -9.35
N VAL A 119 -0.73 -27.98 -9.05
CA VAL A 119 0.05 -27.06 -9.87
C VAL A 119 0.42 -27.76 -11.18
N THR A 120 0.04 -27.18 -12.31
CA THR A 120 0.40 -27.70 -13.63
C THR A 120 1.63 -27.01 -14.21
N ALA A 121 1.79 -25.73 -13.90
CA ALA A 121 2.98 -24.93 -14.27
C ALA A 121 3.21 -23.79 -13.27
N ILE A 122 4.47 -23.38 -13.15
CA ILE A 122 4.88 -22.11 -12.56
C ILE A 122 5.12 -21.16 -13.73
N THR A 123 4.29 -20.12 -13.86
CA THR A 123 4.33 -19.19 -15.00
C THR A 123 5.30 -18.05 -14.75
N GLU A 124 5.33 -17.53 -13.54
CA GLU A 124 6.28 -16.51 -13.10
C GLU A 124 6.84 -16.91 -11.73
N PRO A 125 8.11 -17.34 -11.66
CA PRO A 125 8.71 -17.78 -10.41
C PRO A 125 9.11 -16.58 -9.54
N GLU A 126 8.76 -16.60 -8.26
CA GLU A 126 9.37 -15.73 -7.26
C GLU A 126 10.79 -16.24 -6.94
N ASN A 127 11.78 -15.46 -7.26
CA ASN A 127 13.17 -15.85 -7.08
C ASN A 127 13.83 -15.16 -5.88
N ARG A 128 13.16 -14.14 -5.30
CA ARG A 128 13.68 -13.40 -4.14
C ARG A 128 13.10 -14.00 -2.87
N LEU A 129 13.94 -14.66 -2.13
CA LEU A 129 13.60 -15.23 -0.84
C LEU A 129 14.25 -14.38 0.25
N VAL A 130 13.49 -14.00 1.26
CA VAL A 130 14.01 -13.41 2.48
C VAL A 130 13.84 -14.41 3.62
N GLY A 131 14.85 -14.51 4.48
CA GLY A 131 14.80 -15.46 5.59
C GLY A 131 16.02 -15.36 6.50
N THR A 132 16.10 -16.30 7.43
CA THR A 132 17.20 -16.40 8.39
C THR A 132 18.09 -17.59 8.08
N LEU A 133 19.41 -17.40 8.16
CA LEU A 133 20.36 -18.50 8.02
C LEU A 133 20.39 -19.33 9.28
N ILE A 134 20.20 -20.63 9.13
CA ILE A 134 20.31 -21.61 10.21
C ILE A 134 21.31 -22.70 9.84
N GLN A 135 21.82 -23.38 10.86
CA GLN A 135 22.70 -24.54 10.71
C GLN A 135 22.05 -25.75 11.36
N LEU A 136 21.92 -26.84 10.61
CA LEU A 136 21.47 -28.12 11.16
C LEU A 136 22.65 -28.97 11.64
N PRO A 137 22.37 -30.00 12.46
CA PRO A 137 23.37 -30.99 12.83
C PRO A 137 24.11 -31.53 11.59
N GLY A 138 25.43 -31.56 11.62
CA GLY A 138 26.28 -31.89 10.46
C GLY A 138 26.89 -30.68 9.75
N GLY A 139 26.62 -29.44 10.20
CA GLY A 139 27.29 -28.23 9.74
C GLY A 139 26.77 -27.62 8.45
N ARG A 140 25.76 -28.23 7.81
CA ARG A 140 25.17 -27.71 6.59
C ARG A 140 24.29 -26.51 6.89
N LEU A 141 24.41 -25.47 6.05
CA LEU A 141 23.62 -24.23 6.16
C LEU A 141 22.33 -24.33 5.35
N PHE A 142 21.25 -23.80 5.92
CA PHE A 142 19.93 -23.69 5.31
C PHE A 142 19.40 -22.26 5.46
N LEU A 143 18.58 -21.86 4.52
CA LEU A 143 17.70 -20.72 4.62
C LEU A 143 16.36 -21.19 5.22
N SER A 144 15.91 -20.54 6.29
CA SER A 144 14.52 -20.60 6.78
C SER A 144 13.79 -19.37 6.24
N PRO A 145 12.97 -19.50 5.16
CA PRO A 145 12.30 -18.35 4.54
C PRO A 145 11.20 -17.81 5.45
N ASP A 146 11.04 -16.49 5.52
CA ASP A 146 10.05 -15.85 6.40
C ASP A 146 8.60 -16.21 6.07
N ARG A 147 8.29 -16.37 4.77
CA ARG A 147 6.93 -16.72 4.32
C ARG A 147 6.57 -18.19 4.50
N CYS A 148 7.55 -19.05 4.75
CA CYS A 148 7.35 -20.50 4.97
C CYS A 148 8.50 -21.08 5.82
N PRO A 149 8.60 -20.73 7.11
CA PRO A 149 9.75 -21.07 7.94
C PRO A 149 9.94 -22.57 8.17
N GLU A 150 8.88 -23.35 7.98
CA GLU A 150 8.89 -24.82 8.08
C GLU A 150 9.59 -25.50 6.87
N VAL A 151 9.73 -24.79 5.76
CA VAL A 151 10.33 -25.29 4.51
C VAL A 151 11.78 -24.84 4.41
N LEU A 152 12.70 -25.64 4.92
CA LEU A 152 14.12 -25.31 4.93
C LEU A 152 14.75 -25.54 3.54
N ILE A 153 15.44 -24.52 3.02
CA ILE A 153 16.11 -24.56 1.73
C ILE A 153 17.61 -24.66 1.90
N ALA A 154 18.22 -25.72 1.38
CA ALA A 154 19.64 -25.92 1.49
C ALA A 154 20.44 -24.84 0.74
N LEU A 155 21.50 -24.29 1.34
CA LEU A 155 22.43 -23.46 0.59
C LEU A 155 23.35 -24.34 -0.28
N ARG A 156 23.58 -23.89 -1.51
CA ARG A 156 24.64 -24.49 -2.34
C ARG A 156 26.00 -24.32 -1.67
N ARG A 157 26.95 -25.20 -1.99
CA ARG A 157 28.32 -25.10 -1.45
C ARG A 157 28.94 -23.75 -1.81
N GLY A 158 29.43 -23.00 -0.82
CA GLY A 158 29.95 -21.63 -0.99
C GLY A 158 28.87 -20.56 -1.20
N GLY A 159 27.58 -20.89 -1.08
CA GLY A 159 26.47 -19.98 -1.33
C GLY A 159 26.09 -19.04 -0.17
N ALA A 160 26.88 -19.01 0.91
CA ALA A 160 26.59 -18.16 2.07
C ALA A 160 26.89 -16.66 1.86
N GLY A 161 27.71 -16.29 0.87
CA GLY A 161 27.99 -14.88 0.55
C GLY A 161 28.57 -14.05 1.71
N GLY A 162 29.32 -14.70 2.64
CA GLY A 162 29.85 -14.05 3.84
C GLY A 162 28.85 -13.89 5.01
N ALA A 163 27.60 -14.35 4.85
CA ALA A 163 26.61 -14.34 5.91
C ALA A 163 26.88 -15.45 6.94
N ARG A 164 26.47 -15.22 8.18
CA ARG A 164 26.66 -16.12 9.34
C ARG A 164 25.33 -16.70 9.78
N VAL A 165 25.39 -17.79 10.56
CA VAL A 165 24.21 -18.33 11.25
C VAL A 165 23.56 -17.25 12.10
N GLY A 166 22.23 -17.12 12.02
CA GLY A 166 21.49 -16.08 12.70
C GLY A 166 21.38 -14.76 11.91
N ASP A 167 22.01 -14.66 10.74
CA ASP A 167 21.84 -13.47 9.89
C ASP A 167 20.53 -13.53 9.11
N LYS A 168 19.90 -12.37 9.00
CA LYS A 168 18.80 -12.06 8.06
C LYS A 168 19.40 -11.83 6.69
N VAL A 169 18.88 -12.51 5.68
CA VAL A 169 19.44 -12.48 4.32
C VAL A 169 18.36 -12.46 3.25
N ALA A 170 18.70 -11.92 2.09
CA ALA A 170 18.02 -12.24 0.85
C ALA A 170 18.82 -13.32 0.12
N ALA A 171 18.12 -14.24 -0.51
CA ALA A 171 18.71 -15.33 -1.28
C ALA A 171 17.91 -15.57 -2.57
N ALA A 172 18.57 -16.11 -3.57
CA ALA A 172 17.94 -16.55 -4.80
C ALA A 172 18.00 -18.08 -4.91
N LEU A 173 16.93 -18.70 -5.44
CA LEU A 173 16.96 -20.11 -5.80
C LEU A 173 17.94 -20.33 -6.94
N THR A 174 18.95 -21.14 -6.71
CA THR A 174 19.93 -21.57 -7.74
C THR A 174 19.53 -22.86 -8.42
N HIS A 175 18.71 -23.65 -7.75
CA HIS A 175 18.06 -24.84 -8.29
C HIS A 175 16.65 -24.97 -7.72
N ARG A 176 15.67 -25.16 -8.57
CA ARG A 176 14.28 -25.40 -8.19
C ARG A 176 13.95 -26.87 -8.49
N GLY A 177 13.74 -27.67 -7.46
CA GLY A 177 13.32 -29.06 -7.58
C GLY A 177 11.80 -29.22 -7.62
N GLU A 178 11.32 -30.40 -7.95
CA GLU A 178 9.89 -30.74 -7.85
C GLU A 178 9.43 -30.88 -6.39
N ARG A 179 10.35 -31.17 -5.47
CA ARG A 179 10.12 -31.19 -4.03
C ARG A 179 10.87 -30.02 -3.39
N HIS A 180 10.29 -29.43 -2.36
CA HIS A 180 10.92 -28.30 -1.66
C HIS A 180 12.28 -28.68 -1.04
N SER A 181 12.45 -29.95 -0.58
CA SER A 181 13.74 -30.47 -0.09
C SER A 181 14.87 -30.44 -1.11
N ASP A 182 14.54 -30.41 -2.39
CA ASP A 182 15.52 -30.45 -3.49
C ASP A 182 15.92 -29.05 -3.95
N HIS A 183 15.27 -28.00 -3.41
CA HIS A 183 15.66 -26.62 -3.67
C HIS A 183 17.05 -26.32 -3.16
N GLN A 184 17.77 -25.48 -3.90
CA GLN A 184 19.03 -24.91 -3.47
C GLN A 184 19.02 -23.40 -3.66
N ALA A 185 19.58 -22.67 -2.69
CA ALA A 185 19.66 -21.22 -2.73
C ALA A 185 21.10 -20.73 -2.54
N ALA A 186 21.33 -19.48 -2.92
CA ALA A 186 22.53 -18.73 -2.58
C ALA A 186 22.14 -17.36 -2.05
N VAL A 187 22.83 -16.89 -1.03
CA VAL A 187 22.65 -15.55 -0.47
C VAL A 187 23.08 -14.52 -1.51
N THR A 188 22.20 -13.54 -1.73
CA THR A 188 22.43 -12.41 -2.64
C THR A 188 22.70 -11.12 -1.87
N LEU A 189 22.09 -10.96 -0.68
CA LEU A 189 22.25 -9.78 0.17
C LEU A 189 22.22 -10.18 1.64
N ARG A 190 23.10 -9.60 2.45
CA ARG A 190 23.11 -9.74 3.89
C ARG A 190 22.57 -8.46 4.54
N PHE A 191 21.54 -8.58 5.37
CA PHE A 191 21.02 -7.46 6.17
C PHE A 191 21.73 -7.33 7.53
N GLY A 192 22.08 -8.43 8.16
CA GLY A 192 22.72 -8.52 9.46
C GLY A 192 21.96 -9.44 10.40
N SER A 193 22.15 -9.30 11.72
CA SER A 193 21.51 -10.18 12.72
C SER A 193 19.98 -10.16 12.62
N ALA A 194 19.37 -11.34 12.59
CA ALA A 194 17.90 -11.49 12.66
C ALA A 194 17.33 -11.11 14.06
N GLU A 195 18.18 -10.86 15.04
CA GLU A 195 17.76 -10.35 16.34
C GLU A 195 17.53 -8.85 16.37
N SER A 196 18.02 -8.11 15.38
CA SER A 196 17.84 -6.66 15.24
C SER A 196 16.60 -6.34 14.45
N ALA A 197 15.63 -5.66 15.07
CA ALA A 197 14.41 -5.19 14.40
C ALA A 197 14.72 -4.31 13.18
N ARG A 198 15.73 -3.45 13.29
CA ARG A 198 16.18 -2.60 12.18
C ARG A 198 16.62 -3.41 10.96
N GLN A 199 17.33 -4.54 11.17
CA GLN A 199 17.79 -5.38 10.07
C GLN A 199 16.63 -6.20 9.48
N CYS A 200 15.71 -6.67 10.33
CA CYS A 200 14.49 -7.34 9.90
C CYS A 200 13.60 -6.40 9.09
N ALA A 201 13.39 -5.15 9.54
CA ALA A 201 12.63 -4.15 8.80
C ALA A 201 13.23 -3.87 7.41
N ARG A 202 14.57 -3.75 7.30
CA ARG A 202 15.24 -3.62 5.98
C ARG A 202 14.98 -4.82 5.07
N ALA A 203 14.97 -6.02 5.63
CA ALA A 203 14.67 -7.23 4.88
C ALA A 203 13.20 -7.28 4.42
N ILE A 204 12.26 -6.78 5.25
CA ILE A 204 10.85 -6.63 4.92
C ILE A 204 10.66 -5.62 3.78
N LEU A 205 11.27 -4.44 3.88
CA LEU A 205 11.22 -3.46 2.78
C LEU A 205 11.69 -4.09 1.47
N PHE A 206 12.81 -4.80 1.50
CA PHE A 206 13.34 -5.51 0.34
C PHE A 206 12.34 -6.54 -0.22
N SER A 207 11.68 -7.34 0.64
CA SER A 207 10.72 -8.36 0.24
C SER A 207 9.44 -7.77 -0.40
N HIS A 208 9.08 -6.55 0.00
CA HIS A 208 7.94 -5.79 -0.52
C HIS A 208 8.31 -4.83 -1.66
N GLU A 209 9.54 -4.88 -2.17
CA GLU A 209 10.04 -3.98 -3.24
C GLU A 209 9.92 -2.49 -2.87
N VAL A 210 10.12 -2.18 -1.61
CA VAL A 210 10.18 -0.81 -1.10
C VAL A 210 11.64 -0.41 -0.95
N ASP A 211 12.14 0.45 -1.84
CA ASP A 211 13.50 0.96 -1.77
C ASP A 211 13.50 2.39 -1.22
N PRO A 212 14.14 2.66 -0.06
CA PRO A 212 14.27 4.03 0.45
C PRO A 212 15.24 4.90 -0.35
N VAL A 213 16.04 4.31 -1.25
CA VAL A 213 17.00 5.01 -2.10
C VAL A 213 16.40 5.24 -3.48
N PHE A 214 16.66 6.41 -4.05
CA PHE A 214 16.25 6.73 -5.42
C PHE A 214 17.37 6.42 -6.42
N PRO A 215 17.03 6.05 -7.66
CA PRO A 215 17.99 5.96 -8.75
C PRO A 215 18.74 7.28 -8.99
N ASP A 216 20.00 7.19 -9.44
CA ASP A 216 20.87 8.36 -9.63
C ASP A 216 20.29 9.38 -10.62
N ASP A 217 19.62 8.92 -11.68
CA ASP A 217 18.96 9.78 -12.67
C ASP A 217 17.80 10.59 -12.06
N VAL A 218 17.02 9.98 -11.16
CA VAL A 218 15.95 10.65 -10.41
C VAL A 218 16.52 11.67 -9.41
N GLN A 219 17.60 11.31 -8.71
CA GLN A 219 18.27 12.22 -7.76
C GLN A 219 18.88 13.43 -8.50
N ASN A 220 19.51 13.20 -9.64
CA ASN A 220 20.08 14.26 -10.46
C ASN A 220 19.00 15.22 -10.99
N GLU A 221 17.85 14.69 -11.42
CA GLU A 221 16.71 15.50 -11.84
C GLU A 221 16.15 16.32 -10.68
N ALA A 222 16.02 15.74 -9.49
CA ALA A 222 15.58 16.43 -8.28
C ALA A 222 16.52 17.57 -7.88
N ALA A 223 17.84 17.31 -7.92
CA ALA A 223 18.87 18.30 -7.57
C ALA A 223 18.95 19.46 -8.58
N ALA A 224 18.50 19.26 -9.81
CA ALA A 224 18.47 20.30 -10.84
C ALA A 224 17.27 21.26 -10.72
N ILE A 225 16.28 20.97 -9.84
CA ILE A 225 15.11 21.82 -9.63
C ILE A 225 15.55 23.12 -8.93
N PRO A 226 15.23 24.31 -9.50
CA PRO A 226 15.54 25.57 -8.86
C PRO A 226 14.80 25.73 -7.51
N THR A 227 15.50 26.22 -6.51
CA THR A 227 14.90 26.53 -5.18
C THR A 227 14.06 27.81 -5.18
N GLY A 228 14.34 28.73 -6.12
CA GLY A 228 13.60 29.98 -6.27
C GLY A 228 12.37 29.84 -7.16
N ILE A 229 11.34 30.62 -6.88
CA ILE A 229 10.14 30.70 -7.68
C ILE A 229 10.33 31.77 -8.77
N PRO A 230 10.23 31.41 -10.07
CA PRO A 230 10.38 32.39 -11.15
C PRO A 230 9.33 33.52 -11.07
N GLU A 231 9.71 34.75 -11.38
CA GLU A 231 8.78 35.90 -11.37
C GLU A 231 7.59 35.68 -12.30
N SER A 232 7.81 35.04 -13.46
CA SER A 232 6.74 34.67 -14.38
C SER A 232 5.70 33.77 -13.74
N GLU A 233 6.10 32.84 -12.87
CA GLU A 233 5.19 31.95 -12.16
C GLU A 233 4.46 32.70 -11.05
N GLN A 234 5.16 33.58 -10.31
CA GLN A 234 4.55 34.41 -9.25
C GLN A 234 3.42 35.29 -9.81
N ALA A 235 3.62 35.88 -11.00
CA ALA A 235 2.65 36.77 -11.63
C ALA A 235 1.33 36.07 -12.05
N HIS A 236 1.34 34.76 -12.23
CA HIS A 236 0.16 33.98 -12.61
C HIS A 236 -0.60 33.38 -11.43
N ARG A 237 -0.13 33.59 -10.20
CA ARG A 237 -0.73 33.02 -9.00
C ARG A 237 -1.42 34.08 -8.14
N LEU A 238 -2.44 33.65 -7.41
CA LEU A 238 -3.04 34.49 -6.38
C LEU A 238 -2.04 34.62 -5.22
N ASP A 239 -1.61 35.85 -4.95
CA ASP A 239 -0.67 36.12 -3.87
C ASP A 239 -1.40 36.20 -2.51
N LEU A 240 -1.11 35.24 -1.62
CA LEU A 240 -1.65 35.15 -0.27
C LEU A 240 -0.57 35.26 0.81
N ARG A 241 0.62 35.75 0.47
CA ARG A 241 1.74 35.87 1.43
C ARG A 241 1.47 36.82 2.60
N SER A 242 0.52 37.75 2.45
CA SER A 242 0.09 38.65 3.53
C SER A 242 -0.87 37.98 4.52
N GLU A 243 -1.56 36.92 4.13
CA GLU A 243 -2.52 36.22 4.97
C GLU A 243 -1.84 35.48 6.14
N PRO A 244 -2.54 35.34 7.31
CA PRO A 244 -2.03 34.59 8.45
C PRO A 244 -2.11 33.07 8.23
N ILE A 245 -1.34 32.57 7.26
CA ILE A 245 -1.25 31.17 6.91
C ILE A 245 -0.23 30.48 7.82
N PHE A 246 -0.54 29.30 8.32
CA PHE A 246 0.34 28.49 9.16
C PHE A 246 0.10 27.00 8.97
N THR A 247 1.09 26.19 9.35
CA THR A 247 1.01 24.72 9.32
C THR A 247 0.84 24.17 10.73
N ILE A 248 0.32 22.96 10.90
CA ILE A 248 0.26 22.25 12.19
C ILE A 248 0.57 20.79 11.96
N ASP A 249 1.72 20.33 12.47
CA ASP A 249 2.24 18.97 12.27
C ASP A 249 2.87 18.40 13.55
N SER A 250 3.44 17.22 13.45
CA SER A 250 4.37 16.70 14.47
C SER A 250 5.69 17.50 14.43
N ALA A 251 6.38 17.59 15.55
CA ALA A 251 7.63 18.34 15.64
C ALA A 251 8.69 17.84 14.65
N GLU A 252 8.71 16.53 14.42
CA GLU A 252 9.69 15.82 13.58
C GLU A 252 9.36 15.89 12.07
N THR A 253 8.13 16.28 11.69
CA THR A 253 7.69 16.34 10.28
C THR A 253 8.52 17.34 9.49
N LYS A 254 9.00 16.92 8.33
CA LYS A 254 9.80 17.73 7.39
C LYS A 254 9.12 17.90 6.04
N ASP A 255 8.22 17.02 5.69
CA ASP A 255 7.44 16.94 4.45
C ASP A 255 6.03 17.48 4.70
N ILE A 256 5.93 18.82 4.83
CA ILE A 256 4.71 19.52 5.21
C ILE A 256 3.86 19.74 3.96
N ASP A 257 2.78 18.97 3.84
CA ASP A 257 1.86 19.02 2.70
C ASP A 257 0.85 20.15 2.78
N ASP A 258 0.39 20.53 3.98
CA ASP A 258 -0.77 21.39 4.18
C ASP A 258 -0.52 22.56 5.14
N ALA A 259 -1.15 23.68 4.81
CA ALA A 259 -1.27 24.86 5.64
C ALA A 259 -2.70 25.37 5.63
N ILE A 260 -3.08 26.12 6.62
CA ILE A 260 -4.42 26.67 6.77
C ILE A 260 -4.41 28.18 6.99
N SER A 261 -5.49 28.85 6.59
CA SER A 261 -5.91 30.17 7.04
C SER A 261 -7.38 30.12 7.41
N ILE A 262 -7.78 30.81 8.46
CA ILE A 262 -9.17 30.85 8.89
C ILE A 262 -9.53 32.22 9.46
N LYS A 263 -10.75 32.67 9.14
CA LYS A 263 -11.31 33.90 9.67
C LYS A 263 -12.78 33.70 10.02
N ALA A 264 -13.18 34.06 11.21
CA ALA A 264 -14.58 34.18 11.56
C ALA A 264 -15.18 35.44 10.92
N THR A 265 -16.37 35.31 10.34
CA THR A 265 -17.13 36.40 9.73
C THR A 265 -18.48 36.57 10.42
N GLU A 266 -19.21 37.62 10.11
CA GLU A 266 -20.56 37.83 10.68
C GLU A 266 -21.54 36.71 10.31
N THR A 267 -21.35 36.05 9.14
CA THR A 267 -22.25 35.02 8.59
C THR A 267 -21.73 33.60 8.76
N GLY A 268 -20.46 33.42 9.20
CA GLY A 268 -19.86 32.10 9.33
C GLY A 268 -18.34 32.14 9.36
N PHE A 269 -17.69 31.46 8.42
CA PHE A 269 -16.23 31.33 8.36
C PHE A 269 -15.71 31.41 6.92
N GLU A 270 -14.53 31.98 6.78
CA GLU A 270 -13.65 31.82 5.63
C GLU A 270 -12.55 30.85 5.99
N LEU A 271 -12.43 29.75 5.25
CA LEU A 271 -11.40 28.73 5.47
C LEU A 271 -10.58 28.56 4.19
N GLY A 272 -9.27 28.77 4.28
CA GLY A 272 -8.30 28.39 3.26
C GLY A 272 -7.56 27.12 3.66
N VAL A 273 -7.55 26.13 2.78
CA VAL A 273 -6.69 24.94 2.87
C VAL A 273 -5.70 25.02 1.72
N HIS A 274 -4.43 25.15 2.05
CA HIS A 274 -3.33 25.44 1.12
C HIS A 274 -2.43 24.22 1.06
N ILE A 275 -2.40 23.53 -0.09
CA ILE A 275 -1.66 22.30 -0.27
C ILE A 275 -0.43 22.55 -1.14
N ALA A 276 0.69 21.96 -0.80
CA ALA A 276 1.92 22.02 -1.59
C ALA A 276 1.65 21.70 -3.07
N ASP A 277 2.05 22.60 -3.98
CA ASP A 277 1.82 22.38 -5.41
C ASP A 277 2.90 21.51 -6.04
N VAL A 278 2.95 20.25 -5.64
CA VAL A 278 3.88 19.24 -6.14
C VAL A 278 3.75 19.07 -7.66
N SER A 279 2.54 19.29 -8.20
CA SER A 279 2.27 19.14 -9.64
C SER A 279 3.04 20.14 -10.52
N TYR A 280 3.50 21.25 -9.95
CA TYR A 280 4.37 22.19 -10.63
C TYR A 280 5.77 21.63 -10.87
N TYR A 281 6.32 20.90 -9.92
CA TYR A 281 7.68 20.35 -9.95
C TYR A 281 7.73 18.96 -10.60
N VAL A 282 6.82 18.08 -10.25
CA VAL A 282 6.78 16.69 -10.73
C VAL A 282 5.87 16.60 -11.95
N ARG A 283 6.43 16.78 -13.14
CA ARG A 283 5.69 16.89 -14.40
C ARG A 283 5.57 15.54 -15.12
N PRO A 284 4.48 15.31 -15.87
CA PRO A 284 4.36 14.13 -16.73
C PRO A 284 5.56 14.00 -17.71
N GLY A 285 6.02 12.76 -17.92
CA GLY A 285 7.11 12.47 -18.84
C GLY A 285 8.51 12.69 -18.28
N THR A 286 8.65 13.02 -17.00
CA THR A 286 9.93 13.13 -16.29
C THR A 286 10.26 11.86 -15.53
N ARG A 287 11.54 11.62 -15.23
CA ARG A 287 11.99 10.48 -14.42
C ARG A 287 11.46 10.56 -12.99
N LEU A 288 11.40 11.76 -12.42
CA LEU A 288 10.73 12.02 -11.13
C LEU A 288 9.29 11.54 -11.11
N ASN A 289 8.54 11.81 -12.19
CA ASN A 289 7.16 11.36 -12.27
C ASN A 289 7.03 9.84 -12.41
N GLU A 290 7.88 9.22 -13.23
CA GLU A 290 7.86 7.77 -13.40
C GLU A 290 8.15 7.05 -12.09
N GLU A 291 9.13 7.54 -11.32
CA GLU A 291 9.47 7.00 -10.01
C GLU A 291 8.36 7.25 -8.97
N ALA A 292 7.80 8.48 -8.93
CA ALA A 292 6.68 8.79 -8.06
C ALA A 292 5.45 7.91 -8.35
N PHE A 293 5.16 7.64 -9.62
CA PHE A 293 4.09 6.72 -10.04
C PHE A 293 4.40 5.27 -9.61
N ALA A 294 5.63 4.80 -9.80
CA ALA A 294 6.03 3.46 -9.42
C ALA A 294 5.92 3.22 -7.91
N ARG A 295 6.31 4.20 -7.08
CA ARG A 295 6.16 4.18 -5.62
C ARG A 295 4.73 4.40 -5.18
N ALA A 296 4.02 5.32 -5.78
CA ALA A 296 2.65 5.78 -5.57
C ALA A 296 2.32 6.27 -4.15
N THR A 297 3.07 5.87 -3.14
CA THR A 297 2.91 6.34 -1.75
C THR A 297 4.24 6.27 -0.99
N SER A 298 4.43 7.15 -0.02
CA SER A 298 5.50 7.00 0.97
C SER A 298 5.16 5.87 1.94
N VAL A 299 6.18 5.17 2.44
CA VAL A 299 6.05 4.07 3.41
C VAL A 299 6.71 4.48 4.71
N TYR A 300 5.94 4.50 5.80
CA TYR A 300 6.40 4.93 7.13
C TYR A 300 6.62 3.71 8.02
N TYR A 301 7.81 3.56 8.60
CA TYR A 301 8.12 2.43 9.47
C TYR A 301 9.00 2.86 10.63
N ALA A 302 8.57 2.54 11.84
CA ALA A 302 9.22 2.98 13.08
C ALA A 302 9.46 4.50 13.07
N SER A 303 10.72 4.95 13.05
CA SER A 303 11.11 6.37 12.96
C SER A 303 11.63 6.77 11.58
N SER A 304 11.41 5.94 10.56
CA SER A 304 11.97 6.11 9.22
C SER A 304 10.89 6.18 8.15
N VAL A 305 11.25 6.68 6.99
CA VAL A 305 10.38 6.77 5.81
C VAL A 305 11.13 6.34 4.56
N ALA A 306 10.48 5.55 3.71
CA ALA A 306 10.82 5.40 2.31
C ALA A 306 9.91 6.33 1.51
N PRO A 307 10.39 7.51 1.09
CA PRO A 307 9.52 8.57 0.57
C PRO A 307 9.14 8.33 -0.88
N MET A 308 7.97 8.89 -1.29
CA MET A 308 7.52 8.88 -2.68
C MET A 308 8.38 9.81 -3.56
N LEU A 309 8.88 10.90 -3.00
CA LEU A 309 9.68 11.91 -3.69
C LEU A 309 11.03 12.09 -3.01
N PRO A 310 12.11 12.43 -3.76
CA PRO A 310 13.40 12.82 -3.19
C PRO A 310 13.29 13.96 -2.17
N LYS A 311 14.22 14.00 -1.22
CA LYS A 311 14.18 14.98 -0.11
C LYS A 311 14.30 16.43 -0.58
N GLU A 312 14.94 16.67 -1.69
CA GLU A 312 15.05 17.98 -2.34
C GLU A 312 13.67 18.56 -2.66
N LEU A 313 12.69 17.67 -2.97
CA LEU A 313 11.30 18.06 -3.15
C LEU A 313 10.51 17.93 -1.85
N SER A 314 10.49 16.73 -1.26
CA SER A 314 9.57 16.43 -0.15
C SER A 314 9.84 17.27 1.10
N ASN A 315 11.10 17.56 1.43
CA ASN A 315 11.49 18.39 2.58
C ASN A 315 11.94 19.80 2.16
N GLY A 316 12.18 19.99 0.85
CA GLY A 316 12.71 21.24 0.26
C GLY A 316 11.61 22.07 -0.39
N VAL A 317 11.64 22.16 -1.74
CA VAL A 317 10.85 23.11 -2.52
C VAL A 317 9.33 22.90 -2.42
N CYS A 318 8.88 21.67 -2.15
CA CYS A 318 7.46 21.37 -1.97
C CYS A 318 6.98 21.60 -0.54
N SER A 319 7.81 21.33 0.48
CA SER A 319 7.41 21.44 1.88
C SER A 319 7.06 22.89 2.25
N LEU A 320 5.91 23.10 2.91
CA LEU A 320 5.41 24.42 3.29
C LEU A 320 6.14 24.96 4.52
N ASN A 321 7.47 25.09 4.41
CA ASN A 321 8.35 25.53 5.49
C ASN A 321 8.03 26.94 5.97
N GLU A 322 8.25 27.18 7.28
CA GLU A 322 8.05 28.48 7.93
C GLU A 322 8.92 29.58 7.30
N GLY A 323 8.32 30.74 7.04
CA GLY A 323 9.02 31.94 6.55
C GLY A 323 9.39 31.90 5.07
N GLU A 324 9.20 30.80 4.37
CA GLU A 324 9.59 30.65 2.97
C GLU A 324 8.40 30.82 2.02
N ASP A 325 8.64 31.47 0.85
CA ASP A 325 7.65 31.53 -0.22
C ASP A 325 7.48 30.16 -0.85
N ARG A 326 6.22 29.72 -0.97
CA ARG A 326 5.87 28.39 -1.51
C ARG A 326 4.74 28.46 -2.51
N LEU A 327 4.84 27.64 -3.53
CA LEU A 327 3.76 27.37 -4.47
C LEU A 327 2.75 26.45 -3.81
N ALA A 328 1.49 26.88 -3.79
CA ALA A 328 0.41 26.06 -3.24
C ALA A 328 -0.77 25.94 -4.21
N PHE A 329 -1.55 24.90 -4.00
CA PHE A 329 -2.85 24.69 -4.62
C PHE A 329 -3.89 24.83 -3.50
N SER A 330 -4.64 25.92 -3.51
CA SER A 330 -5.51 26.28 -2.40
C SER A 330 -6.97 26.00 -2.70
N CYS A 331 -7.67 25.43 -1.72
CA CYS A 331 -9.12 25.37 -1.64
C CYS A 331 -9.59 26.49 -0.70
N LEU A 332 -10.26 27.50 -1.25
CA LEU A 332 -10.78 28.65 -0.51
C LEU A 332 -12.29 28.48 -0.36
N MET A 333 -12.78 28.39 0.86
CA MET A 333 -14.15 28.03 1.21
C MET A 333 -14.83 29.14 2.01
N GLN A 334 -16.10 29.41 1.67
CA GLN A 334 -17.02 30.20 2.49
C GLN A 334 -17.99 29.23 3.19
N LEU A 335 -18.06 29.29 4.51
CA LEU A 335 -18.91 28.45 5.32
C LEU A 335 -19.93 29.27 6.09
N ASP A 336 -21.13 28.73 6.28
CA ASP A 336 -22.16 29.35 7.12
C ASP A 336 -21.86 29.22 8.63
N ALA A 337 -22.71 29.84 9.44
CA ALA A 337 -22.60 29.81 10.90
C ALA A 337 -22.71 28.39 11.50
N GLN A 338 -23.21 27.42 10.74
CA GLN A 338 -23.26 26.00 11.10
C GLN A 338 -22.03 25.23 10.60
N GLY A 339 -21.10 25.88 9.86
CA GLY A 339 -19.91 25.26 9.29
C GLY A 339 -20.19 24.42 8.04
N ARG A 340 -21.29 24.69 7.30
CA ARG A 340 -21.57 24.07 6.00
C ARG A 340 -20.98 24.91 4.89
N VAL A 341 -20.34 24.26 3.93
CA VAL A 341 -19.77 24.94 2.75
C VAL A 341 -20.88 25.55 1.92
N GLN A 342 -20.84 26.87 1.73
CA GLN A 342 -21.76 27.62 0.87
C GLN A 342 -21.20 27.79 -0.54
N SER A 343 -19.92 28.04 -0.63
CA SER A 343 -19.18 28.13 -1.88
C SER A 343 -17.71 27.80 -1.65
N TYR A 344 -17.06 27.39 -2.71
CA TYR A 344 -15.62 27.16 -2.72
C TYR A 344 -15.02 27.47 -4.07
N ARG A 345 -13.73 27.75 -4.09
CA ARG A 345 -12.95 27.85 -5.32
C ARG A 345 -11.56 27.28 -5.13
N PHE A 346 -11.03 26.71 -6.18
CA PHE A 346 -9.63 26.28 -6.24
C PHE A 346 -8.79 27.31 -6.98
N ALA A 347 -7.57 27.53 -6.51
CA ALA A 347 -6.64 28.46 -7.14
C ALA A 347 -5.19 28.01 -6.95
N LYS A 348 -4.35 28.31 -7.94
CA LYS A 348 -2.90 28.29 -7.78
C LYS A 348 -2.48 29.53 -7.02
N THR A 349 -1.79 29.36 -5.91
CA THR A 349 -1.47 30.45 -4.98
C THR A 349 0.02 30.52 -4.68
N LEU A 350 0.46 31.67 -4.21
CA LEU A 350 1.76 31.90 -3.60
C LEU A 350 1.53 32.22 -2.13
N ILE A 351 2.08 31.41 -1.25
CA ILE A 351 1.88 31.53 0.20
C ILE A 351 3.20 31.66 0.95
N ARG A 352 3.12 32.11 2.21
CA ARG A 352 4.21 32.06 3.17
C ARG A 352 3.66 31.67 4.53
N SER A 353 4.10 30.51 5.06
CA SER A 353 3.73 30.07 6.39
C SER A 353 4.34 30.97 7.45
N ARG A 354 3.54 31.49 8.38
CA ARG A 354 3.99 32.35 9.47
C ARG A 354 4.70 31.58 10.57
N VAL A 355 4.24 30.36 10.84
CA VAL A 355 4.78 29.50 11.88
C VAL A 355 4.56 28.03 11.51
N LYS A 356 5.56 27.19 11.78
CA LYS A 356 5.39 25.75 11.82
C LYS A 356 4.78 25.36 13.15
N GLY A 357 3.46 25.15 13.18
CA GLY A 357 2.73 24.70 14.36
C GLY A 357 3.08 23.25 14.72
N VAL A 358 3.09 22.98 16.03
CA VAL A 358 3.30 21.64 16.58
C VAL A 358 2.04 21.23 17.34
N TYR A 359 1.46 20.08 17.00
CA TYR A 359 0.23 19.57 17.61
C TYR A 359 0.23 19.68 19.14
N LYS A 360 1.30 19.20 19.78
CA LYS A 360 1.43 19.23 21.24
C LYS A 360 1.38 20.66 21.81
N GLU A 361 2.04 21.61 21.15
CA GLU A 361 2.06 23.03 21.57
C GLU A 361 0.69 23.68 21.38
N ILE A 362 0.04 23.43 20.21
CA ILE A 362 -1.31 23.96 19.94
C ILE A 362 -2.33 23.38 20.93
N ASN A 363 -2.25 22.09 21.26
CA ASN A 363 -3.11 21.48 22.28
C ASN A 363 -2.93 22.15 23.64
N ALA A 364 -1.70 22.47 24.04
CA ALA A 364 -1.42 23.21 25.29
C ALA A 364 -1.98 24.65 25.26
N LEU A 365 -1.86 25.35 24.13
CA LEU A 365 -2.46 26.68 23.93
C LEU A 365 -3.99 26.63 24.03
N LEU A 366 -4.63 25.68 23.38
CA LEU A 366 -6.09 25.47 23.42
C LEU A 366 -6.61 25.09 24.80
N ALA A 367 -5.78 24.45 25.63
CA ALA A 367 -6.07 24.08 27.01
C ALA A 367 -5.73 25.19 28.01
N GLY A 368 -4.99 26.22 27.61
CA GLY A 368 -4.51 27.31 28.49
C GLY A 368 -3.37 26.88 29.44
N THR A 369 -2.62 25.85 29.07
CA THR A 369 -1.50 25.26 29.83
C THR A 369 -0.13 25.50 29.18
N ALA A 370 -0.10 26.26 28.09
CA ALA A 370 1.14 26.55 27.36
C ALA A 370 2.06 27.47 28.14
N GLU A 371 3.36 27.26 28.04
CA GLU A 371 4.38 28.15 28.57
C GLU A 371 4.40 29.46 27.77
N GLU A 372 4.85 30.57 28.42
CA GLU A 372 4.91 31.92 27.82
C GLU A 372 5.73 31.95 26.52
N CYS A 373 6.84 31.22 26.46
CA CYS A 373 7.68 31.12 25.26
C CYS A 373 6.92 30.48 24.07
N VAL A 374 6.06 29.49 24.34
CA VAL A 374 5.20 28.89 23.35
C VAL A 374 4.13 29.87 22.89
N ALA A 375 3.45 30.57 23.83
CA ALA A 375 2.45 31.58 23.51
C ALA A 375 3.03 32.71 22.64
N GLN A 376 4.24 33.14 22.93
CA GLN A 376 4.94 34.19 22.15
C GLN A 376 5.24 33.72 20.70
N ARG A 377 5.62 32.48 20.51
CA ARG A 377 5.90 31.88 19.17
C ARG A 377 4.67 31.94 18.26
N TYR A 378 3.49 31.69 18.80
CA TYR A 378 2.23 31.66 18.04
C TYR A 378 1.48 33.02 18.03
N ARG A 379 2.07 34.10 18.53
CA ARG A 379 1.40 35.38 18.69
C ARG A 379 0.73 35.88 17.39
N GLU A 380 1.39 35.73 16.25
CA GLU A 380 0.89 36.21 14.95
C GLU A 380 -0.36 35.46 14.45
N VAL A 381 -0.59 34.23 14.92
CA VAL A 381 -1.70 33.38 14.48
C VAL A 381 -2.63 32.94 15.62
N SER A 382 -2.44 33.51 16.81
CA SER A 382 -3.22 33.14 18.01
C SER A 382 -4.71 33.50 17.90
N GLY A 383 -5.04 34.51 17.10
CA GLY A 383 -6.43 34.93 16.85
C GLY A 383 -7.25 33.89 16.11
N GLU A 384 -6.60 33.06 15.27
CA GLU A 384 -7.22 32.07 14.43
C GLU A 384 -7.66 30.80 15.20
N PHE A 385 -7.01 30.49 16.33
CA PHE A 385 -7.31 29.27 17.11
C PHE A 385 -8.74 29.23 17.67
N ALA A 386 -9.29 30.40 18.02
CA ALA A 386 -10.68 30.50 18.48
C ALA A 386 -11.67 30.15 17.36
N ALA A 387 -11.44 30.68 16.15
CA ALA A 387 -12.24 30.36 14.96
C ALA A 387 -12.11 28.89 14.56
N MET A 388 -10.89 28.32 14.59
CA MET A 388 -10.65 26.89 14.34
C MET A 388 -11.46 26.03 15.29
N LYS A 389 -11.39 26.28 16.59
CA LYS A 389 -12.13 25.50 17.61
C LYS A 389 -13.64 25.61 17.44
N GLN A 390 -14.14 26.80 17.08
CA GLN A 390 -15.56 27.00 16.80
C GLN A 390 -16.00 26.20 15.56
N LEU A 391 -15.30 26.34 14.44
CA LEU A 391 -15.60 25.62 13.21
C LEU A 391 -15.53 24.10 13.44
N TYR A 392 -14.48 23.60 14.08
CA TYR A 392 -14.33 22.18 14.42
C TYR A 392 -15.54 21.63 15.17
N ARG A 393 -16.02 22.31 16.21
CA ARG A 393 -17.21 21.89 16.95
C ARG A 393 -18.46 21.78 16.06
N LYS A 394 -18.62 22.70 15.11
CA LYS A 394 -19.72 22.67 14.13
C LYS A 394 -19.58 21.49 13.19
N ARG A 395 -18.36 21.23 12.70
CA ARG A 395 -18.08 20.08 11.82
C ARG A 395 -18.31 18.73 12.50
N VAL A 396 -17.87 18.57 13.74
CA VAL A 396 -18.15 17.37 14.52
C VAL A 396 -19.65 17.13 14.69
N ALA A 397 -20.42 18.20 14.98
CA ALA A 397 -21.88 18.09 15.07
C ALA A 397 -22.51 17.62 13.74
N GLN A 398 -22.04 18.15 12.61
CA GLN A 398 -22.52 17.70 11.29
C GLN A 398 -22.10 16.25 10.96
N ARG A 399 -20.86 15.85 11.30
CA ARG A 399 -20.40 14.47 11.14
C ARG A 399 -21.28 13.50 11.92
N LYS A 400 -21.64 13.83 13.15
CA LYS A 400 -22.59 13.05 13.96
C LYS A 400 -24.00 13.03 13.34
N ALA A 401 -24.49 14.17 12.84
CA ALA A 401 -25.81 14.26 12.22
C ALA A 401 -25.93 13.39 10.96
N ARG A 402 -24.89 13.28 10.14
CA ARG A 402 -24.86 12.39 8.97
C ARG A 402 -24.53 10.93 9.31
N SER A 403 -24.32 10.63 10.60
CA SER A 403 -24.00 9.28 11.09
C SER A 403 -22.70 8.70 10.55
N ALA A 404 -21.69 9.53 10.33
CA ALA A 404 -20.34 9.07 10.07
C ALA A 404 -19.83 8.24 11.25
N MET A 405 -19.21 7.11 10.98
CA MET A 405 -18.75 6.19 12.03
C MET A 405 -17.48 6.72 12.70
N GLU A 406 -17.47 6.70 14.03
CA GLU A 406 -16.29 6.94 14.84
C GLU A 406 -15.74 5.59 15.32
N LEU A 407 -14.78 5.04 14.56
CA LEU A 407 -14.07 3.83 14.93
C LEU A 407 -12.73 4.25 15.56
N GLU A 408 -12.68 4.30 16.88
CA GLU A 408 -11.41 4.55 17.58
C GLU A 408 -10.62 3.25 17.64
N THR A 409 -9.49 3.23 16.93
CA THR A 409 -8.46 2.21 17.08
C THR A 409 -7.29 2.80 17.85
N LYS A 410 -6.87 2.13 18.93
CA LYS A 410 -5.66 2.53 19.65
C LYS A 410 -4.45 2.11 18.83
N GLU A 411 -3.69 3.07 18.34
CA GLU A 411 -2.43 2.83 17.65
C GLU A 411 -1.27 2.87 18.66
N GLY A 412 -0.38 1.87 18.58
CA GLY A 412 0.83 1.86 19.37
C GLY A 412 1.92 2.70 18.71
N LYS A 413 2.47 3.68 19.42
CA LYS A 413 3.66 4.42 19.01
C LYS A 413 4.91 3.76 19.57
N LEU A 414 5.84 3.38 18.70
CA LEU A 414 7.14 2.83 19.09
C LEU A 414 8.04 3.94 19.65
N ILE A 415 8.67 3.68 20.79
CA ILE A 415 9.69 4.54 21.38
C ILE A 415 11.05 3.91 21.12
N LEU A 416 11.87 4.58 20.31
CA LEU A 416 13.21 4.13 19.98
C LEU A 416 14.25 4.96 20.72
N ASN A 417 15.32 4.33 21.17
CA ASN A 417 16.50 5.04 21.69
C ASN A 417 17.40 5.52 20.52
N ASP A 418 18.49 6.23 20.86
CA ASP A 418 19.44 6.76 19.86
C ASP A 418 20.12 5.68 19.00
N ALA A 419 20.20 4.44 19.48
CA ALA A 419 20.71 3.30 18.72
C ALA A 419 19.64 2.70 17.78
N GLY A 420 18.39 3.19 17.82
CA GLY A 420 17.26 2.69 17.04
C GLY A 420 16.67 1.38 17.57
N VAL A 421 16.89 1.04 18.85
CA VAL A 421 16.31 -0.11 19.52
C VAL A 421 14.99 0.30 20.18
N CYS A 422 13.98 -0.54 20.08
CA CYS A 422 12.68 -0.29 20.69
C CYS A 422 12.76 -0.47 22.22
N VAL A 423 12.51 0.62 22.95
CA VAL A 423 12.57 0.66 24.42
C VAL A 423 11.20 0.86 25.06
N GLY A 424 10.16 1.05 24.27
CA GLY A 424 8.79 1.20 24.77
C GLY A 424 7.76 1.23 23.66
N VAL A 425 6.51 0.98 24.03
CA VAL A 425 5.34 1.12 23.17
C VAL A 425 4.30 1.92 23.93
N GLU A 426 3.93 3.09 23.42
CA GLU A 426 2.93 3.98 24.01
C GLU A 426 1.68 4.02 23.16
N CYS A 427 0.53 4.25 23.79
CA CYS A 427 -0.70 4.52 23.05
C CYS A 427 -0.63 5.93 22.46
N ARG A 428 -0.82 6.06 21.16
CA ARG A 428 -0.92 7.37 20.51
C ARG A 428 -2.24 8.03 20.91
N GLU A 429 -2.15 9.12 21.63
CA GLU A 429 -3.30 9.97 21.93
C GLU A 429 -3.49 11.01 20.83
N ARG A 430 -4.72 11.17 20.37
CA ARG A 430 -5.11 12.20 19.41
C ARG A 430 -5.66 13.40 20.17
N GLY A 431 -5.00 14.54 20.04
CA GLY A 431 -5.45 15.78 20.63
C GLY A 431 -6.50 16.51 19.79
N VAL A 432 -6.96 17.64 20.30
CA VAL A 432 -7.98 18.49 19.63
C VAL A 432 -7.42 19.08 18.35
N SER A 433 -6.15 19.47 18.32
CA SER A 433 -5.53 20.09 17.14
C SER A 433 -5.42 19.12 15.96
N GLU A 434 -5.08 17.86 16.22
CA GLU A 434 -5.06 16.81 15.19
C GLU A 434 -6.45 16.61 14.58
N CYS A 435 -7.47 16.54 15.41
CA CYS A 435 -8.86 16.38 14.96
C CYS A 435 -9.37 17.62 14.18
N MET A 436 -8.93 18.84 14.56
CA MET A 436 -9.28 20.05 13.81
C MET A 436 -8.71 20.04 12.40
N ILE A 437 -7.41 19.75 12.26
CA ILE A 437 -6.76 19.67 10.95
C ILE A 437 -7.40 18.58 10.09
N GLU A 438 -7.66 17.41 10.65
CA GLU A 438 -8.36 16.33 9.93
C GLU A 438 -9.71 16.81 9.36
N GLU A 439 -10.55 17.50 10.15
CA GLU A 439 -11.84 18.01 9.66
C GLU A 439 -11.68 19.03 8.53
N PHE A 440 -10.64 19.86 8.57
CA PHE A 440 -10.40 20.85 7.51
C PHE A 440 -9.88 20.18 6.25
N MET A 441 -9.02 19.17 6.37
CA MET A 441 -8.57 18.36 5.25
C MET A 441 -9.73 17.56 4.62
N LEU A 442 -10.63 17.00 5.44
CA LEU A 442 -11.83 16.33 4.96
C LEU A 442 -12.70 17.27 4.12
N LEU A 443 -12.88 18.54 4.53
CA LEU A 443 -13.62 19.54 3.74
C LEU A 443 -12.98 19.80 2.38
N ALA A 444 -11.67 20.02 2.32
CA ALA A 444 -10.97 20.27 1.08
C ALA A 444 -11.04 19.05 0.13
N ASN A 445 -10.90 17.84 0.68
CA ASN A 445 -11.04 16.59 -0.04
C ASN A 445 -12.45 16.39 -0.62
N GLU A 446 -13.50 16.72 0.18
CA GLU A 446 -14.90 16.69 -0.24
C GLU A 446 -15.16 17.70 -1.37
N CYS A 447 -14.67 18.94 -1.24
CA CYS A 447 -14.78 19.97 -2.29
C CYS A 447 -14.09 19.55 -3.60
N ALA A 448 -12.89 18.93 -3.52
CA ALA A 448 -12.17 18.46 -4.70
C ALA A 448 -12.94 17.33 -5.41
N ALA A 449 -13.46 16.37 -4.66
CA ALA A 449 -14.26 15.28 -5.20
C ALA A 449 -15.57 15.78 -5.82
N HIS A 450 -16.25 16.72 -5.14
CA HIS A 450 -17.46 17.35 -5.64
C HIS A 450 -17.22 18.10 -6.97
N LEU A 451 -16.11 18.86 -7.06
CA LEU A 451 -15.70 19.47 -8.33
C LEU A 451 -15.49 18.42 -9.42
N GLY A 452 -14.74 17.36 -9.11
CA GLY A 452 -14.47 16.26 -10.04
C GLY A 452 -15.74 15.64 -10.60
N ARG A 453 -16.74 15.38 -9.76
CA ARG A 453 -18.03 14.82 -10.14
C ARG A 453 -18.89 15.83 -10.95
N THR A 454 -18.99 17.06 -10.47
CA THR A 454 -19.86 18.08 -11.08
C THR A 454 -19.37 18.47 -12.48
N GLU A 455 -18.06 18.66 -12.64
CA GLU A 455 -17.40 18.98 -13.90
C GLU A 455 -17.11 17.75 -14.77
N LYS A 456 -17.47 16.54 -14.27
CA LYS A 456 -17.24 15.25 -14.95
C LYS A 456 -15.78 15.05 -15.36
N LEU A 457 -14.86 15.40 -14.45
CA LEU A 457 -13.43 15.24 -14.68
C LEU A 457 -13.05 13.75 -14.64
N PRO A 458 -12.10 13.29 -15.45
CA PRO A 458 -11.48 11.96 -15.28
C PRO A 458 -10.60 11.97 -14.01
N PHE A 459 -11.19 11.55 -12.91
CA PHE A 459 -10.66 11.81 -11.57
C PHE A 459 -10.19 10.53 -10.87
N VAL A 460 -9.51 10.67 -9.73
CA VAL A 460 -9.14 9.56 -8.84
C VAL A 460 -9.86 9.77 -7.52
N TYR A 461 -10.94 9.01 -7.32
CA TYR A 461 -11.73 9.07 -6.10
C TYR A 461 -11.21 8.11 -5.05
N ARG A 462 -11.42 8.45 -3.77
CA ARG A 462 -11.23 7.53 -2.64
C ARG A 462 -12.57 6.90 -2.30
N VAL A 463 -12.74 5.66 -2.68
CA VAL A 463 -14.00 4.93 -2.56
C VAL A 463 -13.96 4.00 -1.36
N HIS A 464 -15.04 3.97 -0.60
CA HIS A 464 -15.28 2.98 0.43
C HIS A 464 -16.70 2.43 0.25
N GLU A 465 -16.79 1.26 -0.36
CA GLU A 465 -18.08 0.65 -0.68
C GLU A 465 -18.79 0.14 0.59
N GLN A 466 -20.07 -0.22 0.45
CA GLN A 466 -20.87 -0.78 1.53
C GLN A 466 -20.30 -2.12 2.01
N PRO A 467 -20.56 -2.52 3.26
CA PRO A 467 -20.16 -3.83 3.79
C PRO A 467 -20.65 -4.99 2.93
N ASP A 468 -19.83 -6.04 2.85
CA ASP A 468 -20.19 -7.28 2.18
C ASP A 468 -21.28 -8.03 2.97
N PRO A 469 -22.39 -8.47 2.35
CA PRO A 469 -23.47 -9.18 3.05
C PRO A 469 -23.01 -10.42 3.85
N ASP A 470 -22.03 -11.18 3.35
CA ASP A 470 -21.53 -12.37 4.03
C ASP A 470 -20.73 -12.00 5.29
N LYS A 471 -19.96 -10.91 5.22
CA LYS A 471 -19.27 -10.38 6.39
C LYS A 471 -20.22 -9.78 7.41
N VAL A 472 -21.33 -9.18 6.95
CA VAL A 472 -22.40 -8.68 7.83
C VAL A 472 -23.07 -9.83 8.59
N ASN A 473 -23.32 -10.98 7.95
CA ASN A 473 -23.83 -12.17 8.64
C ASN A 473 -22.90 -12.63 9.77
N THR A 474 -21.57 -12.63 9.52
CA THR A 474 -20.57 -12.94 10.54
C THR A 474 -20.61 -11.92 11.69
N LEU A 475 -20.74 -10.62 11.36
CA LEU A 475 -20.89 -9.56 12.37
C LEU A 475 -22.13 -9.79 13.25
N VAL A 476 -23.28 -10.11 12.65
CA VAL A 476 -24.55 -10.38 13.41
C VAL A 476 -24.36 -11.54 14.37
N GLN A 477 -23.74 -12.64 13.94
CA GLN A 477 -23.45 -13.78 14.81
C GLN A 477 -22.55 -13.40 16.00
N MET A 478 -21.51 -12.61 15.75
CA MET A 478 -20.61 -12.13 16.79
C MET A 478 -21.30 -11.19 17.78
N LEU A 479 -22.14 -10.25 17.30
CA LEU A 479 -22.92 -9.36 18.14
C LEU A 479 -23.89 -10.14 19.02
N ALA A 480 -24.57 -11.15 18.45
CA ALA A 480 -25.47 -12.04 19.22
C ALA A 480 -24.72 -12.80 20.32
N ALA A 481 -23.49 -13.29 20.04
CA ALA A 481 -22.64 -13.92 21.05
C ALA A 481 -22.21 -12.96 22.17
N CYS A 482 -22.12 -11.65 21.88
CA CYS A 482 -21.91 -10.60 22.89
C CYS A 482 -23.18 -10.14 23.61
N GLY A 483 -24.36 -10.74 23.33
CA GLY A 483 -25.63 -10.34 23.90
C GLY A 483 -26.26 -9.09 23.27
N ILE A 484 -25.75 -8.63 22.13
CA ILE A 484 -26.23 -7.44 21.42
C ILE A 484 -27.18 -7.88 20.30
N ALA A 485 -28.45 -7.45 20.40
CA ALA A 485 -29.48 -7.78 19.42
C ALA A 485 -29.40 -6.82 18.21
N ALA A 486 -28.58 -7.14 17.21
CA ALA A 486 -28.51 -6.37 15.97
C ALA A 486 -29.60 -6.81 14.99
N LYS A 487 -30.62 -5.96 14.78
CA LYS A 487 -31.67 -6.15 13.76
C LYS A 487 -31.50 -5.08 12.69
N PHE A 488 -30.85 -5.42 11.58
CA PHE A 488 -30.74 -4.53 10.43
C PHE A 488 -32.01 -4.60 9.57
N LYS A 489 -32.43 -3.45 9.04
CA LYS A 489 -33.61 -3.36 8.17
C LYS A 489 -33.40 -4.01 6.80
N LYS A 490 -32.14 -4.08 6.36
CA LYS A 490 -31.71 -4.66 5.07
C LYS A 490 -30.56 -5.63 5.30
N ALA A 491 -30.22 -6.41 4.28
CA ALA A 491 -29.07 -7.32 4.33
C ALA A 491 -27.74 -6.59 4.60
N VAL A 492 -27.63 -5.34 4.16
CA VAL A 492 -26.50 -4.46 4.44
C VAL A 492 -26.95 -3.34 5.36
N PRO A 493 -26.33 -3.16 6.54
CA PRO A 493 -26.68 -2.10 7.48
C PRO A 493 -26.31 -0.72 6.93
N THR A 494 -27.07 0.28 7.36
CA THR A 494 -26.74 1.68 7.16
C THR A 494 -25.67 2.14 8.15
N GLN A 495 -24.97 3.25 7.83
CA GLN A 495 -24.01 3.88 8.75
C GLN A 495 -24.67 4.18 10.12
N ARG A 496 -25.93 4.65 10.10
CA ARG A 496 -26.69 4.97 11.32
C ARG A 496 -26.92 3.74 12.20
N GLU A 497 -27.28 2.60 11.61
CA GLU A 497 -27.50 1.35 12.36
C GLU A 497 -26.21 0.85 12.99
N LEU A 498 -25.08 0.92 12.27
CA LEU A 498 -23.77 0.56 12.81
C LEU A 498 -23.30 1.55 13.88
N GLY A 499 -23.48 2.86 13.64
CA GLY A 499 -23.17 3.90 14.62
C GLY A 499 -23.90 3.73 15.95
N GLN A 500 -25.17 3.35 15.91
CA GLN A 500 -25.96 3.05 17.13
C GLN A 500 -25.36 1.88 17.93
N ILE A 501 -24.90 0.82 17.26
CA ILE A 501 -24.24 -0.32 17.92
C ILE A 501 -22.92 0.12 18.57
N LEU A 502 -22.11 0.93 17.85
CA LEU A 502 -20.86 1.46 18.37
C LEU A 502 -21.08 2.36 19.60
N ASP A 503 -22.12 3.21 19.55
CA ASP A 503 -22.48 4.08 20.69
C ASP A 503 -22.97 3.28 21.90
N GLU A 504 -23.72 2.19 21.70
CA GLU A 504 -24.22 1.31 22.77
C GLU A 504 -23.08 0.64 23.55
N VAL A 505 -21.99 0.28 22.86
CA VAL A 505 -20.86 -0.42 23.50
C VAL A 505 -19.78 0.52 24.02
N ARG A 506 -19.88 1.80 23.75
CA ARG A 506 -18.86 2.81 24.11
C ARG A 506 -18.62 2.83 25.61
N GLY A 507 -17.36 2.75 26.05
CA GLY A 507 -16.94 2.70 27.45
C GLY A 507 -17.19 1.34 28.13
N THR A 508 -17.73 0.34 27.42
CA THR A 508 -17.91 -1.00 27.98
C THR A 508 -16.71 -1.93 27.69
N LYS A 509 -16.68 -3.08 28.34
CA LYS A 509 -15.66 -4.12 28.06
C LYS A 509 -15.78 -4.70 26.64
N LEU A 510 -16.91 -4.55 25.98
CA LEU A 510 -17.19 -5.07 24.64
C LEU A 510 -16.76 -4.11 23.52
N GLU A 511 -16.50 -2.85 23.84
CA GLU A 511 -16.21 -1.80 22.85
C GLU A 511 -15.14 -2.21 21.83
N MET A 512 -13.98 -2.67 22.29
CA MET A 512 -12.88 -3.04 21.40
C MET A 512 -13.23 -4.24 20.52
N ALA A 513 -13.92 -5.24 21.05
CA ALA A 513 -14.31 -6.43 20.31
C ALA A 513 -15.35 -6.08 19.23
N VAL A 514 -16.34 -5.26 19.57
CA VAL A 514 -17.39 -4.82 18.64
C VAL A 514 -16.81 -3.88 17.57
N ASN A 515 -15.96 -2.90 17.95
CA ASN A 515 -15.29 -2.03 17.00
C ASN A 515 -14.46 -2.84 15.97
N THR A 516 -13.72 -3.85 16.46
CA THR A 516 -12.94 -4.75 15.59
C THR A 516 -13.84 -5.56 14.67
N ALA A 517 -14.96 -6.08 15.15
CA ALA A 517 -15.89 -6.87 14.33
C ALA A 517 -16.58 -6.01 13.27
N VAL A 518 -17.02 -4.81 13.63
CA VAL A 518 -17.59 -3.84 12.69
C VAL A 518 -16.55 -3.50 11.63
N LEU A 519 -15.31 -3.18 12.02
CA LEU A 519 -14.22 -2.86 11.08
C LEU A 519 -13.93 -4.03 10.11
N ARG A 520 -13.91 -5.27 10.60
CA ARG A 520 -13.72 -6.48 9.76
C ARG A 520 -14.87 -6.74 8.79
N SER A 521 -16.07 -6.29 9.10
CA SER A 521 -17.24 -6.40 8.21
C SER A 521 -17.20 -5.41 7.06
N MET A 522 -16.42 -4.33 7.17
CA MET A 522 -16.28 -3.31 6.13
C MET A 522 -15.47 -3.80 4.93
N GLN A 523 -15.74 -3.21 3.78
CA GLN A 523 -14.83 -3.28 2.64
C GLN A 523 -13.58 -2.45 2.95
N LYS A 524 -12.50 -2.69 2.22
CA LYS A 524 -11.34 -1.79 2.25
C LYS A 524 -11.61 -0.61 1.32
N ALA A 525 -11.23 0.59 1.75
CA ALA A 525 -11.22 1.72 0.85
C ALA A 525 -10.11 1.56 -0.19
N ASP A 526 -10.37 1.96 -1.42
CA ASP A 526 -9.44 1.93 -2.55
C ASP A 526 -9.58 3.18 -3.41
N TYR A 527 -8.74 3.29 -4.45
CA TYR A 527 -8.83 4.37 -5.41
C TYR A 527 -9.52 3.89 -6.68
N GLN A 528 -10.52 4.62 -7.13
CA GLN A 528 -11.32 4.29 -8.32
C GLN A 528 -11.56 5.54 -9.19
N PRO A 529 -11.71 5.38 -10.52
CA PRO A 529 -12.05 6.51 -11.40
C PRO A 529 -13.52 6.91 -11.32
N GLU A 530 -14.40 6.08 -10.74
CA GLU A 530 -15.83 6.38 -10.57
C GLU A 530 -16.15 6.85 -9.15
N PRO A 531 -17.03 7.88 -8.99
CA PRO A 531 -17.48 8.39 -7.69
C PRO A 531 -18.55 7.48 -7.07
N LYS A 532 -18.16 6.51 -6.24
CA LYS A 532 -19.09 5.60 -5.54
C LYS A 532 -19.33 5.98 -4.07
N GLY A 533 -18.77 7.11 -3.63
CA GLY A 533 -18.89 7.60 -2.26
C GLY A 533 -17.96 6.90 -1.26
N HIS A 534 -18.04 7.34 -0.01
CA HIS A 534 -17.23 6.80 1.09
C HIS A 534 -18.11 6.43 2.27
N PHE A 535 -18.45 5.14 2.37
CA PHE A 535 -19.40 4.62 3.38
C PHE A 535 -18.98 4.98 4.82
N GLY A 536 -17.72 4.75 5.21
CA GLY A 536 -17.25 5.03 6.57
C GLY A 536 -17.35 6.49 6.99
N LEU A 537 -17.14 7.43 6.05
CA LEU A 537 -17.26 8.88 6.29
C LEU A 537 -18.68 9.41 6.08
N ALA A 538 -19.59 8.59 5.57
CA ALA A 538 -20.94 8.98 5.16
C ALA A 538 -20.91 10.18 4.17
N LEU A 539 -20.03 10.10 3.16
CA LEU A 539 -19.86 11.11 2.12
C LEU A 539 -20.24 10.55 0.76
N GLU A 540 -20.94 11.36 -0.05
CA GLU A 540 -21.27 11.01 -1.43
C GLU A 540 -20.06 11.17 -2.37
N ASP A 541 -19.22 12.16 -2.12
CA ASP A 541 -18.04 12.48 -2.90
C ASP A 541 -16.84 12.51 -1.98
N TYR A 542 -15.80 11.77 -2.32
CA TYR A 542 -14.54 11.84 -1.58
C TYR A 542 -13.34 11.51 -2.47
N ALA A 543 -12.31 12.31 -2.34
CA ALA A 543 -11.03 12.10 -3.01
C ALA A 543 -9.90 12.58 -2.09
N HIS A 544 -8.71 12.13 -2.31
CA HIS A 544 -7.54 12.62 -1.60
C HIS A 544 -6.89 13.77 -2.40
N PHE A 545 -6.91 14.97 -1.85
CA PHE A 545 -6.33 16.20 -2.43
C PHE A 545 -5.19 16.76 -1.61
N THR A 546 -5.13 16.44 -0.30
CA THR A 546 -4.40 17.22 0.69
C THR A 546 -2.98 16.73 1.01
N SER A 547 -2.47 15.68 0.32
CA SER A 547 -1.10 15.17 0.62
C SER A 547 -0.34 14.69 -0.63
N PRO A 548 -0.07 15.58 -1.61
CA PRO A 548 0.60 15.20 -2.87
C PRO A 548 2.10 14.91 -2.73
N ILE A 549 2.76 15.28 -1.63
CA ILE A 549 4.16 14.94 -1.37
C ILE A 549 4.31 13.43 -1.15
N ARG A 550 3.32 12.81 -0.51
CA ARG A 550 3.38 11.43 -0.06
C ARG A 550 2.33 10.50 -0.68
N ARG A 551 1.39 11.01 -1.49
CA ARG A 551 0.37 10.20 -2.19
C ARG A 551 0.22 10.62 -3.65
N TYR A 552 0.39 9.66 -4.55
CA TYR A 552 0.26 9.90 -5.99
C TYR A 552 -1.17 10.22 -6.47
N PRO A 553 -2.25 9.68 -5.87
CA PRO A 553 -3.62 10.09 -6.19
C PRO A 553 -3.83 11.60 -6.05
N ASP A 554 -3.34 12.21 -4.98
CA ASP A 554 -3.41 13.65 -4.74
C ASP A 554 -2.67 14.43 -5.82
N LEU A 555 -1.45 14.03 -6.16
CA LEU A 555 -0.68 14.60 -7.26
C LEU A 555 -1.42 14.45 -8.59
N SER A 556 -2.09 13.32 -8.80
CA SER A 556 -2.86 13.05 -10.02
C SER A 556 -4.03 14.01 -10.18
N ILE A 557 -4.84 14.21 -9.14
CA ILE A 557 -5.97 15.14 -9.22
C ILE A 557 -5.51 16.59 -9.28
N HIS A 558 -4.39 16.97 -8.66
CA HIS A 558 -3.78 18.29 -8.82
C HIS A 558 -3.46 18.61 -10.27
N ARG A 559 -2.95 17.66 -11.05
CA ARG A 559 -2.67 17.83 -12.49
C ARG A 559 -3.95 18.03 -13.29
N ILE A 560 -4.94 17.18 -13.08
CA ILE A 560 -6.23 17.25 -13.78
C ILE A 560 -6.91 18.59 -13.49
N MET A 561 -6.93 19.00 -12.22
CA MET A 561 -7.49 20.27 -11.80
C MET A 561 -6.68 21.48 -12.30
N SER A 562 -5.37 21.35 -12.45
CA SER A 562 -4.52 22.42 -13.02
C SER A 562 -4.85 22.68 -14.47
N ASP A 563 -4.99 21.64 -15.30
CA ASP A 563 -5.41 21.77 -16.68
C ASP A 563 -6.85 22.31 -16.80
N TRP A 564 -7.74 21.86 -15.89
CA TRP A 564 -9.09 22.41 -15.80
C TRP A 564 -9.08 23.91 -15.45
N LEU A 565 -8.27 24.36 -14.50
CA LEU A 565 -8.10 25.79 -14.18
C LEU A 565 -7.52 26.59 -15.35
N ALA A 566 -6.62 25.98 -16.13
CA ALA A 566 -6.05 26.56 -17.34
C ALA A 566 -7.03 26.62 -18.53
N GLY A 567 -8.27 26.13 -18.35
CA GLY A 567 -9.33 26.22 -19.35
C GLY A 567 -9.48 24.99 -20.25
N VAL A 568 -8.73 23.92 -20.03
CA VAL A 568 -8.93 22.64 -20.75
C VAL A 568 -10.25 22.02 -20.28
N ARG A 569 -11.12 21.63 -21.20
CA ARG A 569 -12.47 21.16 -20.89
C ARG A 569 -12.89 19.95 -21.73
N GLY A 570 -13.93 19.27 -21.25
CA GLY A 570 -14.71 18.28 -22.01
C GLY A 570 -13.85 17.13 -22.56
N GLU A 571 -13.98 16.89 -23.87
CA GLU A 571 -13.34 15.77 -24.56
C GLU A 571 -11.80 15.84 -24.54
N GLU A 572 -11.23 17.05 -24.59
CA GLU A 572 -9.78 17.22 -24.54
C GLU A 572 -9.20 16.77 -23.20
N LEU A 573 -9.86 17.13 -22.09
CA LEU A 573 -9.46 16.73 -20.76
C LEU A 573 -9.61 15.21 -20.58
N ARG A 574 -10.70 14.62 -21.07
CA ARG A 574 -10.92 13.17 -21.04
C ARG A 574 -9.82 12.42 -21.79
N ARG A 575 -9.53 12.82 -23.01
CA ARG A 575 -8.48 12.21 -23.84
C ARG A 575 -7.11 12.22 -23.15
N ARG A 576 -6.80 13.29 -22.40
CA ARG A 576 -5.53 13.41 -21.67
C ARG A 576 -5.47 12.49 -20.45
N TYR A 577 -6.56 12.37 -19.70
CA TYR A 577 -6.52 11.88 -18.33
C TYR A 577 -7.38 10.65 -18.05
N GLU A 578 -8.27 10.20 -18.92
CA GLU A 578 -9.15 9.05 -18.62
C GLU A 578 -8.35 7.77 -18.35
N LYS A 579 -7.45 7.41 -19.25
CA LYS A 579 -6.55 6.27 -19.03
C LYS A 579 -5.59 6.49 -17.88
N PHE A 580 -5.04 7.71 -17.75
CA PHE A 580 -4.16 8.07 -16.65
C PHE A 580 -4.84 7.91 -15.29
N ALA A 581 -6.08 8.36 -15.12
CA ALA A 581 -6.85 8.22 -13.89
C ALA A 581 -7.09 6.74 -13.54
N GLN A 582 -7.41 5.90 -14.54
CA GLN A 582 -7.55 4.45 -14.36
C GLN A 582 -6.23 3.80 -13.89
N ASP A 583 -5.13 4.10 -14.58
CA ASP A 583 -3.82 3.55 -14.23
C ASP A 583 -3.33 4.04 -12.87
N ALA A 584 -3.54 5.34 -12.54
CA ALA A 584 -3.20 5.92 -11.25
C ALA A 584 -4.03 5.31 -10.10
N SER A 585 -5.33 5.09 -10.32
CA SER A 585 -6.21 4.45 -9.32
C SER A 585 -5.75 3.04 -8.99
N ARG A 586 -5.49 2.23 -10.02
CA ARG A 586 -5.01 0.85 -9.84
C ARG A 586 -3.66 0.80 -9.13
N GLN A 587 -2.66 1.52 -9.65
CA GLN A 587 -1.30 1.54 -9.10
C GLN A 587 -1.30 2.02 -7.64
N SER A 588 -2.07 3.06 -7.34
CA SER A 588 -2.13 3.61 -5.98
C SER A 588 -2.79 2.64 -5.00
N SER A 589 -3.86 1.94 -5.40
CA SER A 589 -4.51 0.95 -4.56
C SER A 589 -3.59 -0.24 -4.26
N GLU A 590 -2.87 -0.73 -5.27
CA GLU A 590 -1.90 -1.82 -5.11
C GLU A 590 -0.74 -1.43 -4.19
N ARG A 591 -0.16 -0.23 -4.41
CA ARG A 591 0.98 0.24 -3.63
C ARG A 591 0.61 0.67 -2.20
N GLU A 592 -0.58 1.22 -1.98
CA GLU A 592 -1.09 1.50 -0.63
C GLU A 592 -1.24 0.21 0.19
N LEU A 593 -1.80 -0.85 -0.41
CA LEU A 593 -1.90 -2.14 0.25
C LEU A 593 -0.53 -2.71 0.60
N ASN A 594 0.42 -2.62 -0.33
CA ASN A 594 1.80 -3.04 -0.12
C ASN A 594 2.48 -2.23 0.99
N ALA A 595 2.31 -0.90 0.99
CA ALA A 595 2.84 0.00 2.01
C ALA A 595 2.32 -0.37 3.41
N MET A 596 1.00 -0.52 3.54
CA MET A 596 0.36 -0.89 4.81
C MET A 596 0.86 -2.25 5.35
N GLN A 597 1.08 -3.23 4.48
CA GLN A 597 1.64 -4.52 4.88
C GLN A 597 3.10 -4.38 5.33
N THR A 598 3.90 -3.64 4.57
CA THR A 598 5.31 -3.37 4.88
C THR A 598 5.46 -2.65 6.24
N GLU A 599 4.66 -1.61 6.47
CA GLU A 599 4.64 -0.84 7.72
C GLU A 599 4.31 -1.73 8.91
N ARG A 600 3.23 -2.52 8.79
CA ARG A 600 2.80 -3.43 9.84
C ARG A 600 3.85 -4.50 10.17
N GLU A 601 4.38 -5.18 9.15
CA GLU A 601 5.39 -6.22 9.33
C GLU A 601 6.68 -5.65 9.93
N ALA A 602 7.10 -4.45 9.49
CA ALA A 602 8.26 -3.77 10.05
C ALA A 602 8.04 -3.38 11.52
N GLU A 603 6.87 -2.80 11.85
CA GLU A 603 6.52 -2.48 13.24
C GLU A 603 6.49 -3.71 14.14
N ASP A 604 5.97 -4.83 13.65
CA ASP A 604 5.91 -6.08 14.40
C ASP A 604 7.32 -6.59 14.78
N CYS A 605 8.34 -6.33 13.93
CA CYS A 605 9.74 -6.63 14.30
C CYS A 605 10.21 -5.82 15.52
N TYR A 606 9.88 -4.52 15.56
CA TYR A 606 10.26 -3.66 16.70
C TYR A 606 9.49 -4.02 17.97
N LYS A 607 8.20 -4.36 17.85
CA LYS A 607 7.40 -4.86 18.97
C LYS A 607 7.95 -6.18 19.51
N ALA A 608 8.37 -7.09 18.62
CA ALA A 608 9.00 -8.35 19.00
C ALA A 608 10.38 -8.15 19.66
N GLU A 609 11.20 -7.20 19.17
CA GLU A 609 12.47 -6.83 19.80
C GLU A 609 12.25 -6.32 21.23
N TYR A 610 11.28 -5.43 21.43
CA TYR A 610 10.89 -4.94 22.76
C TYR A 610 10.42 -6.07 23.67
N MET A 611 9.51 -6.92 23.21
CA MET A 611 8.96 -8.03 23.99
C MET A 611 9.98 -9.11 24.34
N ARG A 612 11.08 -9.23 23.60
CA ARG A 612 12.16 -10.17 23.92
C ARG A 612 12.79 -9.87 25.27
N ALA A 613 12.92 -8.59 25.64
CA ALA A 613 13.44 -8.18 26.94
C ALA A 613 12.48 -8.51 28.11
N HIS A 614 11.21 -8.78 27.80
CA HIS A 614 10.13 -9.06 28.77
C HIS A 614 9.69 -10.53 28.78
N LEU A 615 10.52 -11.44 28.25
CA LEU A 615 10.23 -12.88 28.30
C LEU A 615 10.14 -13.37 29.74
N GLY A 616 9.05 -14.06 30.06
CA GLY A 616 8.78 -14.58 31.42
C GLY A 616 7.96 -13.64 32.31
N GLU A 617 7.65 -12.42 31.85
CA GLU A 617 6.73 -11.52 32.53
C GLU A 617 5.26 -11.86 32.22
N SER A 618 4.36 -11.50 33.13
CA SER A 618 2.92 -11.70 32.96
C SER A 618 2.23 -10.38 32.60
N PHE A 619 1.38 -10.42 31.60
CA PHE A 619 0.63 -9.24 31.11
C PHE A 619 -0.87 -9.51 31.11
N GLU A 620 -1.66 -8.48 31.38
CA GLU A 620 -3.09 -8.53 31.10
C GLU A 620 -3.31 -8.48 29.59
N GLY A 621 -4.09 -9.44 29.08
CA GLY A 621 -4.42 -9.54 27.66
C GLY A 621 -5.90 -9.66 27.40
N ARG A 622 -6.32 -9.32 26.19
CA ARG A 622 -7.68 -9.57 25.71
C ARG A 622 -7.66 -10.42 24.46
N VAL A 623 -8.54 -11.40 24.39
CA VAL A 623 -8.71 -12.20 23.17
C VAL A 623 -9.31 -11.31 22.08
N SER A 624 -8.57 -11.12 20.98
CA SER A 624 -9.01 -10.31 19.83
C SER A 624 -9.64 -11.14 18.71
N GLY A 625 -9.50 -12.44 18.75
CA GLY A 625 -10.07 -13.38 17.78
C GLY A 625 -9.74 -14.83 18.14
N VAL A 626 -10.52 -15.74 17.59
CA VAL A 626 -10.29 -17.18 17.64
C VAL A 626 -10.21 -17.66 16.19
N THR A 627 -9.15 -18.41 15.84
CA THR A 627 -8.92 -18.96 14.50
C THR A 627 -9.22 -20.45 14.45
#